data_5861491a2cbaa5597591048f0da04321
#
_entry.id   5861491a2cbaa5597591048f0da04321
#
_cell.length_a   1.000
_cell.length_b   1.000
_cell.length_c   1.000
_cell.angle_alpha   90.00
_cell.angle_beta   90.00
_cell.angle_gamma   90.00
#
_symmetry.space_group_name_H-M   'P 1'
#
loop_
_entity.id
_entity.type
_entity.pdbx_description
1 polymer ?
#
loop_
_entity_poly.entity_id
_entity_poly.type
_entity_poly.pdbx_seq_one_letter_code
_entity_poly.pdbx_strand_id
1 'polypeptide(L)'
;MSASGHCHAAHRPRQRMGLAVLALLAARTPPVRAAAPSQCSGASALLAILDRPTIGDSSCVVPQGMTVLEAGATLGRLYPGPAGALDTGPNLELRRGLPGNSELVWLPPNFQYQRRDARGGARARTESGFGATTAGIKHEFGATRHWQWTAETLVTLPSGDGRFGSHGLGAAVNAIVSYDSGRLGMSLMLGVSSQTEPTRAGGGRYQSLNPDFVVTWQTGPALQFYAEAYGQSHAGYRQGWGSDFDGGMQYLLGRRLEVDLEEGVRLQGMLGGFSRYTGVGLGLLF
;
A
#
# COMPACT_ATOMS: atom_id res chain seq x y z
N MET A 1 -70.43 -0.21 -8.12
CA MET A 1 -69.72 -1.36 -8.73
C MET A 1 -68.26 -1.28 -8.32
N SER A 2 -67.93 -2.19 -7.41
CA SER A 2 -66.63 -2.27 -6.73
C SER A 2 -65.62 -3.04 -7.59
N ALA A 3 -64.39 -2.55 -7.70
CA ALA A 3 -63.27 -3.34 -8.19
C ALA A 3 -62.05 -3.06 -7.31
N SER A 4 -61.82 -3.99 -6.40
CA SER A 4 -60.66 -4.10 -5.54
C SER A 4 -59.46 -4.63 -6.35
N GLY A 5 -58.41 -3.81 -6.48
CA GLY A 5 -57.11 -4.21 -7.03
C GLY A 5 -56.17 -4.63 -5.92
N HIS A 6 -55.79 -5.90 -5.90
CA HIS A 6 -54.77 -6.46 -5.00
C HIS A 6 -53.36 -6.09 -5.48
N CYS A 7 -52.63 -5.34 -4.67
CA CYS A 7 -51.18 -5.17 -4.86
C CYS A 7 -50.44 -6.41 -4.33
N HIS A 8 -49.84 -7.19 -5.23
CA HIS A 8 -48.87 -8.22 -4.87
C HIS A 8 -47.53 -7.57 -4.51
N ALA A 9 -47.18 -7.66 -3.24
CA ALA A 9 -45.83 -7.32 -2.77
C ALA A 9 -44.84 -8.39 -3.23
N ALA A 10 -43.95 -8.02 -4.13
CA ALA A 10 -42.85 -8.87 -4.56
C ALA A 10 -41.78 -8.95 -3.44
N HIS A 11 -41.72 -10.10 -2.80
CA HIS A 11 -40.60 -10.46 -1.89
C HIS A 11 -39.31 -10.57 -2.67
N ARG A 12 -38.39 -9.63 -2.47
CA ARG A 12 -36.98 -9.77 -2.89
C ARG A 12 -36.24 -10.67 -1.91
N PRO A 13 -35.58 -11.75 -2.35
CA PRO A 13 -34.77 -12.56 -1.47
C PRO A 13 -33.54 -11.75 -1.04
N ARG A 14 -33.36 -11.60 0.28
CA ARG A 14 -32.13 -11.12 0.89
C ARG A 14 -31.05 -12.17 0.62
N GLN A 15 -30.17 -11.91 -0.32
CA GLN A 15 -28.92 -12.65 -0.45
C GLN A 15 -28.08 -12.40 0.80
N ARG A 16 -28.08 -13.35 1.70
CA ARG A 16 -27.08 -13.47 2.78
C ARG A 16 -25.79 -13.93 2.11
N MET A 17 -24.92 -12.99 1.82
CA MET A 17 -23.53 -13.30 1.50
C MET A 17 -22.86 -13.82 2.77
N GLY A 18 -22.76 -15.15 2.87
CA GLY A 18 -21.99 -15.80 3.92
C GLY A 18 -20.53 -15.43 3.76
N LEU A 19 -19.96 -14.83 4.79
CA LEU A 19 -18.51 -14.72 4.96
C LEU A 19 -17.97 -16.15 5.08
N ALA A 20 -17.41 -16.68 4.00
CA ALA A 20 -16.58 -17.87 4.05
C ALA A 20 -15.23 -17.44 4.66
N VAL A 21 -15.13 -17.57 5.97
CA VAL A 21 -13.84 -17.53 6.68
C VAL A 21 -13.07 -18.77 6.22
N LEU A 22 -12.10 -18.59 5.35
CA LEU A 22 -11.15 -19.64 4.99
C LEU A 22 -10.28 -19.89 6.23
N ALA A 23 -10.65 -20.88 7.04
CA ALA A 23 -9.79 -21.42 8.06
C ALA A 23 -8.66 -22.18 7.36
N LEU A 24 -7.50 -21.54 7.18
CA LEU A 24 -6.27 -22.23 6.80
C LEU A 24 -5.90 -23.18 7.96
N LEU A 25 -6.11 -24.45 7.74
CA LEU A 25 -5.59 -25.53 8.59
C LEU A 25 -4.06 -25.40 8.64
N ALA A 26 -3.56 -24.98 9.79
CA ALA A 26 -2.14 -24.95 10.09
C ALA A 26 -1.62 -26.39 10.15
N ALA A 27 -1.17 -26.93 9.03
CA ALA A 27 -0.31 -28.10 9.04
C ALA A 27 1.00 -27.70 9.73
N ARG A 28 1.23 -28.21 10.93
CA ARG A 28 2.50 -28.07 11.66
C ARG A 28 3.57 -28.83 10.90
N THR A 29 4.19 -28.21 9.90
CA THR A 29 5.48 -28.63 9.39
C THR A 29 6.54 -28.20 10.38
N PRO A 30 7.51 -29.06 10.75
CA PRO A 30 8.63 -28.63 11.59
C PRO A 30 9.35 -27.49 10.88
N PRO A 31 9.81 -26.43 11.58
CA PRO A 31 10.48 -25.32 10.96
C PRO A 31 11.79 -25.80 10.34
N VAL A 32 11.79 -25.99 9.03
CA VAL A 32 13.02 -25.97 8.27
C VAL A 32 13.48 -24.52 8.36
N ARG A 33 14.45 -24.27 9.19
CA ARG A 33 15.10 -22.98 9.34
C ARG A 33 15.86 -22.72 8.05
N ALA A 34 15.15 -22.28 7.02
CA ALA A 34 15.75 -21.79 5.79
C ALA A 34 16.63 -20.59 6.20
N ALA A 35 17.88 -20.57 5.75
CA ALA A 35 18.72 -19.40 5.91
C ALA A 35 17.98 -18.24 5.20
N ALA A 36 17.83 -17.12 5.88
CA ALA A 36 17.24 -15.92 5.30
C ALA A 36 17.94 -15.58 3.97
N PRO A 37 17.22 -15.12 2.95
CA PRO A 37 17.85 -14.66 1.72
C PRO A 37 18.91 -13.62 2.00
N SER A 38 19.95 -13.58 1.19
CA SER A 38 21.06 -12.63 1.37
C SER A 38 20.59 -11.17 1.41
N GLN A 39 19.53 -10.84 0.69
CA GLN A 39 18.93 -9.50 0.65
C GLN A 39 18.38 -9.03 2.01
N CYS A 40 17.72 -9.89 2.78
CA CYS A 40 17.14 -9.54 4.09
C CYS A 40 18.17 -9.56 5.24
N SER A 41 19.45 -9.73 4.92
CA SER A 41 20.54 -9.84 5.90
C SER A 41 21.82 -9.15 5.44
N GLY A 42 22.73 -8.86 6.39
CA GLY A 42 24.02 -8.24 6.07
C GLY A 42 24.02 -6.71 6.15
N ALA A 43 25.02 -6.11 5.52
CA ALA A 43 25.28 -4.66 5.65
C ALA A 43 24.24 -3.80 4.94
N SER A 44 23.66 -4.31 3.86
CA SER A 44 22.65 -3.62 3.02
C SER A 44 21.21 -4.08 3.32
N ALA A 45 21.00 -4.88 4.36
CA ALA A 45 19.71 -5.48 4.66
C ALA A 45 18.56 -4.45 4.78
N LEU A 46 18.88 -3.25 5.28
CA LEU A 46 17.87 -2.21 5.44
C LEU A 46 17.24 -1.81 4.10
N LEU A 47 18.00 -1.73 3.00
CA LEU A 47 17.47 -1.43 1.65
C LEU A 47 16.41 -2.44 1.19
N ALA A 48 16.55 -3.69 1.62
CA ALA A 48 15.60 -4.75 1.24
C ALA A 48 14.46 -4.91 2.25
N ILE A 49 14.62 -4.44 3.49
CA ILE A 49 13.60 -4.55 4.54
C ILE A 49 12.57 -3.43 4.44
N LEU A 50 12.95 -2.23 3.98
CA LEU A 50 12.05 -1.10 3.88
C LEU A 50 10.96 -1.36 2.83
N ASP A 51 9.74 -0.93 3.12
CA ASP A 51 8.64 -0.91 2.17
C ASP A 51 8.70 0.37 1.32
N ARG A 52 9.23 1.47 1.88
CA ARG A 52 9.56 2.68 1.10
C ARG A 52 10.82 2.50 0.24
N PRO A 53 10.94 3.26 -0.88
CA PRO A 53 9.96 4.20 -1.46
C PRO A 53 8.89 3.55 -2.35
N THR A 54 8.92 2.23 -2.55
CA THR A 54 7.97 1.51 -3.40
C THR A 54 6.54 1.54 -2.84
N ILE A 55 5.56 1.35 -3.73
CA ILE A 55 4.16 1.11 -3.36
C ILE A 55 3.96 -0.36 -2.98
N GLY A 56 4.71 -1.24 -3.66
CA GLY A 56 4.76 -2.67 -3.33
C GLY A 56 5.59 -2.91 -2.07
N ASP A 57 5.02 -3.70 -1.16
CA ASP A 57 5.68 -4.04 0.09
C ASP A 57 6.86 -4.98 -0.13
N SER A 58 7.90 -4.84 0.68
CA SER A 58 9.04 -5.76 0.72
C SER A 58 8.60 -7.18 1.11
N SER A 59 9.24 -8.18 0.53
CA SER A 59 9.10 -9.56 0.99
C SER A 59 9.86 -9.85 2.28
N CYS A 60 10.80 -8.97 2.69
CA CYS A 60 11.52 -9.12 3.95
C CYS A 60 10.67 -8.69 5.14
N VAL A 61 10.71 -9.45 6.21
CA VAL A 61 10.15 -9.05 7.50
C VAL A 61 11.22 -8.41 8.38
N VAL A 62 10.82 -7.48 9.22
CA VAL A 62 11.71 -6.86 10.20
C VAL A 62 12.27 -7.93 11.15
N PRO A 63 13.58 -7.96 11.43
CA PRO A 63 14.16 -8.94 12.34
C PRO A 63 13.50 -8.91 13.73
N GLN A 64 13.32 -10.08 14.31
CA GLN A 64 12.68 -10.24 15.62
C GLN A 64 13.26 -9.28 16.67
N GLY A 65 12.39 -8.56 17.36
CA GLY A 65 12.77 -7.64 18.41
C GLY A 65 13.26 -6.28 17.92
N MET A 66 13.39 -6.05 16.62
CA MET A 66 13.74 -4.76 16.03
C MET A 66 12.47 -4.03 15.56
N THR A 67 12.61 -2.73 15.37
CA THR A 67 11.53 -1.87 14.86
C THR A 67 12.07 -1.06 13.68
N VAL A 68 11.26 -0.93 12.65
CA VAL A 68 11.48 -0.03 11.53
C VAL A 68 10.46 1.11 11.63
N LEU A 69 10.93 2.34 11.49
CA LEU A 69 10.12 3.52 11.25
C LEU A 69 10.43 4.05 9.86
N GLU A 70 9.43 4.15 9.03
CA GLU A 70 9.49 4.79 7.73
C GLU A 70 8.68 6.07 7.75
N ALA A 71 9.25 7.14 7.18
CA ALA A 71 8.59 8.43 7.11
C ALA A 71 8.89 9.09 5.76
N GLY A 72 7.89 9.71 5.15
CA GLY A 72 8.07 10.38 3.88
C GLY A 72 7.06 11.48 3.63
N ALA A 73 7.29 12.21 2.55
CA ALA A 73 6.37 13.20 2.03
C ALA A 73 6.36 13.15 0.50
N THR A 74 5.18 13.37 -0.07
CA THR A 74 4.96 13.37 -1.52
C THR A 74 4.38 14.70 -1.95
N LEU A 75 4.89 15.27 -3.03
CA LEU A 75 4.44 16.50 -3.67
C LEU A 75 3.89 16.15 -5.05
N GLY A 76 2.57 16.17 -5.21
CA GLY A 76 1.89 15.70 -6.40
C GLY A 76 1.18 16.79 -7.20
N ARG A 77 1.05 16.58 -8.52
CA ARG A 77 0.12 17.34 -9.37
C ARG A 77 -1.22 16.65 -9.39
N LEU A 78 -2.24 17.36 -8.94
CA LEU A 78 -3.60 16.86 -8.90
C LEU A 78 -4.12 16.45 -10.29
N TYR A 79 -4.84 15.34 -10.34
CA TYR A 79 -5.53 14.81 -11.51
C TYR A 79 -6.81 14.02 -11.05
N PRO A 80 -7.92 14.04 -11.80
CA PRO A 80 -8.23 14.89 -12.95
C PRO A 80 -8.65 16.31 -12.52
N GLY A 81 -8.65 17.23 -13.45
CA GLY A 81 -9.24 18.55 -13.23
C GLY A 81 -8.29 19.72 -13.49
N PRO A 82 -8.61 20.90 -12.95
CA PRO A 82 -7.75 22.05 -13.07
C PRO A 82 -6.40 21.79 -12.39
N ALA A 83 -5.38 22.55 -12.82
CA ALA A 83 -4.07 22.49 -12.17
C ALA A 83 -4.21 22.65 -10.65
N GLY A 84 -3.34 21.98 -9.91
CA GLY A 84 -3.36 22.00 -8.45
C GLY A 84 -2.31 21.09 -7.87
N ALA A 85 -2.22 21.09 -6.55
CA ALA A 85 -1.32 20.25 -5.78
C ALA A 85 -2.11 19.18 -4.99
N LEU A 86 -1.51 18.02 -4.86
CA LEU A 86 -1.91 16.97 -3.94
C LEU A 86 -0.66 16.58 -3.17
N ASP A 87 -0.53 17.08 -1.97
CA ASP A 87 0.64 16.85 -1.14
C ASP A 87 0.25 15.96 0.03
N THR A 88 1.09 15.01 0.36
CA THR A 88 0.87 14.06 1.45
C THR A 88 2.12 14.00 2.31
N GLY A 89 1.96 14.07 3.60
CA GLY A 89 3.07 13.93 4.55
C GLY A 89 2.77 14.52 5.93
N PRO A 90 3.38 13.94 6.97
CA PRO A 90 4.24 12.76 6.89
C PRO A 90 3.42 11.50 6.56
N ASN A 91 3.92 10.70 5.61
CA ASN A 91 3.51 9.32 5.47
C ASN A 91 4.36 8.51 6.44
N LEU A 92 3.72 7.90 7.42
CA LEU A 92 4.40 7.15 8.45
C LEU A 92 4.02 5.68 8.36
N GLU A 93 5.00 4.84 8.57
CA GLU A 93 4.82 3.41 8.78
C GLU A 93 5.73 2.92 9.91
N LEU A 94 5.18 2.14 10.82
CA LEU A 94 5.91 1.51 11.92
C LEU A 94 5.74 0.01 11.81
N ARG A 95 6.88 -0.71 11.72
CA ARG A 95 6.89 -2.17 11.66
C ARG A 95 7.72 -2.76 12.80
N ARG A 96 7.21 -3.80 13.43
CA ARG A 96 7.86 -4.48 14.57
C ARG A 96 8.00 -5.96 14.30
N GLY A 97 9.25 -6.44 14.26
CA GLY A 97 9.57 -7.86 14.11
C GLY A 97 9.14 -8.70 15.30
N LEU A 98 8.39 -9.75 15.02
CA LEU A 98 7.85 -10.72 15.96
C LEU A 98 8.59 -12.08 15.85
N PRO A 99 8.43 -13.00 16.83
CA PRO A 99 8.87 -14.39 16.67
C PRO A 99 8.18 -15.06 15.47
N GLY A 100 8.87 -16.01 14.83
CA GLY A 100 8.30 -16.86 13.78
C GLY A 100 8.17 -16.14 12.44
N ASN A 101 9.16 -15.34 12.05
CA ASN A 101 9.24 -14.67 10.75
C ASN A 101 7.98 -13.83 10.42
N SER A 102 7.52 -13.09 11.41
CA SER A 102 6.35 -12.23 11.29
C SER A 102 6.67 -10.81 11.75
N GLU A 103 5.86 -9.86 11.35
CA GLU A 103 5.91 -8.50 11.88
C GLU A 103 4.51 -7.91 12.03
N LEU A 104 4.39 -6.98 12.97
CA LEU A 104 3.26 -6.07 13.06
C LEU A 104 3.53 -4.88 12.17
N VAL A 105 2.51 -4.44 11.45
CA VAL A 105 2.50 -3.26 10.57
C VAL A 105 1.49 -2.27 11.11
N TRP A 106 1.87 -1.01 11.20
CA TRP A 106 0.98 0.08 11.60
C TRP A 106 1.26 1.33 10.77
N LEU A 107 0.25 1.76 10.01
CA LEU A 107 0.24 2.99 9.25
C LEU A 107 -0.69 4.00 9.98
N PRO A 108 -0.13 4.93 10.77
CA PRO A 108 -0.91 6.01 11.38
C PRO A 108 -1.48 6.94 10.31
N PRO A 109 -2.47 7.78 10.64
CA PRO A 109 -3.05 8.72 9.70
C PRO A 109 -2.00 9.65 9.09
N ASN A 110 -1.83 9.63 7.79
CA ASN A 110 -1.04 10.61 7.07
C ASN A 110 -1.83 11.92 6.92
N PHE A 111 -1.13 13.06 6.92
CA PHE A 111 -1.74 14.34 6.61
C PHE A 111 -1.76 14.55 5.09
N GLN A 112 -2.90 14.99 4.57
CA GLN A 112 -3.12 15.26 3.15
C GLN A 112 -3.54 16.72 2.94
N TYR A 113 -2.97 17.33 1.92
CA TYR A 113 -3.28 18.68 1.48
C TYR A 113 -3.61 18.66 -0.01
N GLN A 114 -4.77 19.17 -0.37
CA GLN A 114 -5.22 19.26 -1.75
C GLN A 114 -5.56 20.71 -2.09
N ARG A 115 -4.93 21.23 -3.15
CA ARG A 115 -5.24 22.54 -3.71
C ARG A 115 -5.70 22.37 -5.16
N ARG A 116 -6.83 22.97 -5.49
CA ARG A 116 -7.32 23.11 -6.86
C ARG A 116 -7.22 24.58 -7.25
N ASP A 117 -6.52 24.87 -8.34
CA ASP A 117 -6.34 26.24 -8.82
C ASP A 117 -7.64 26.78 -9.45
N ALA A 118 -7.78 28.10 -9.47
CA ALA A 118 -8.92 28.77 -10.09
C ALA A 118 -8.96 28.50 -11.60
N ARG A 119 -10.14 28.19 -12.13
CA ARG A 119 -10.35 28.00 -13.57
C ARG A 119 -11.76 28.40 -13.97
N GLY A 120 -11.91 29.10 -15.12
CA GLY A 120 -13.23 29.37 -15.70
C GLY A 120 -14.19 30.12 -14.78
N GLY A 121 -13.70 31.06 -13.96
CA GLY A 121 -14.50 31.82 -13.01
C GLY A 121 -14.73 31.12 -11.64
N ALA A 122 -14.34 29.85 -11.48
CA ALA A 122 -14.35 29.17 -10.18
C ALA A 122 -13.17 29.67 -9.32
N ARG A 123 -13.43 29.80 -7.99
CA ARG A 123 -12.38 30.18 -7.02
C ARG A 123 -11.43 28.99 -6.76
N ALA A 124 -10.17 29.31 -6.45
CA ALA A 124 -9.25 28.32 -5.92
C ALA A 124 -9.83 27.71 -4.62
N ARG A 125 -9.64 26.41 -4.44
CA ARG A 125 -10.13 25.68 -3.27
C ARG A 125 -8.99 24.87 -2.67
N THR A 126 -8.84 25.01 -1.37
CA THR A 126 -7.87 24.24 -0.58
C THR A 126 -8.62 23.38 0.44
N GLU A 127 -8.15 22.16 0.60
CA GLU A 127 -8.67 21.21 1.56
C GLU A 127 -7.51 20.44 2.18
N SER A 128 -7.60 20.15 3.46
CA SER A 128 -6.61 19.36 4.18
C SER A 128 -7.28 18.51 5.26
N GLY A 129 -6.60 17.47 5.69
CA GLY A 129 -7.08 16.59 6.72
C GLY A 129 -6.23 15.32 6.84
N PHE A 130 -6.63 14.44 7.73
CA PHE A 130 -5.94 13.18 7.98
C PHE A 130 -6.62 12.01 7.25
N GLY A 131 -5.78 11.12 6.72
CA GLY A 131 -6.19 9.83 6.17
C GLY A 131 -6.67 8.85 7.23
N ALA A 132 -6.98 7.64 6.80
CA ALA A 132 -7.37 6.57 7.72
C ALA A 132 -6.15 5.92 8.38
N THR A 133 -6.38 5.28 9.52
CA THR A 133 -5.39 4.40 10.16
C THR A 133 -5.51 2.99 9.60
N THR A 134 -4.38 2.36 9.32
CA THR A 134 -4.30 0.95 8.91
C THR A 134 -3.35 0.18 9.84
N ALA A 135 -3.66 -1.06 10.11
CA ALA A 135 -2.79 -1.96 10.87
C ALA A 135 -2.87 -3.36 10.29
N GLY A 136 -1.82 -4.15 10.46
CA GLY A 136 -1.76 -5.48 9.90
C GLY A 136 -0.65 -6.36 10.43
N ILE A 137 -0.52 -7.49 9.77
CA ILE A 137 0.51 -8.50 10.03
C ILE A 137 1.08 -8.92 8.68
N LYS A 138 2.41 -8.97 8.60
CA LYS A 138 3.17 -9.57 7.51
C LYS A 138 3.86 -10.84 8.01
N HIS A 139 3.89 -11.88 7.19
CA HIS A 139 4.49 -13.17 7.54
C HIS A 139 5.24 -13.76 6.35
N GLU A 140 6.51 -14.10 6.58
CA GLU A 140 7.34 -14.81 5.64
C GLU A 140 7.10 -16.33 5.79
N PHE A 141 6.56 -16.96 4.76
CA PHE A 141 6.28 -18.39 4.72
C PHE A 141 7.51 -19.24 4.44
N GLY A 142 8.51 -18.67 3.78
CA GLY A 142 9.75 -19.36 3.48
C GLY A 142 10.64 -18.59 2.51
N ALA A 143 11.88 -19.04 2.50
CA ALA A 143 12.91 -18.49 1.64
C ALA A 143 13.84 -19.59 1.14
N THR A 144 14.39 -19.41 -0.06
CA THR A 144 15.52 -20.15 -0.60
C THR A 144 16.71 -19.21 -0.81
N ARG A 145 17.74 -19.65 -1.49
CA ARG A 145 18.88 -18.81 -1.82
C ARG A 145 18.49 -17.56 -2.63
N HIS A 146 17.48 -17.68 -3.49
CA HIS A 146 17.11 -16.62 -4.45
C HIS A 146 15.65 -16.20 -4.34
N TRP A 147 14.79 -16.99 -3.75
CA TRP A 147 13.35 -16.76 -3.70
C TRP A 147 12.87 -16.57 -2.27
N GLN A 148 11.89 -15.71 -2.10
CA GLN A 148 11.19 -15.49 -0.83
C GLN A 148 9.69 -15.31 -1.07
N TRP A 149 8.88 -15.84 -0.15
CA TRP A 149 7.41 -15.79 -0.19
C TRP A 149 6.88 -15.22 1.11
N THR A 150 6.12 -14.17 0.98
CA THR A 150 5.56 -13.42 2.11
C THR A 150 4.10 -13.13 1.82
N ALA A 151 3.27 -13.06 2.84
CA ALA A 151 1.95 -12.47 2.73
C ALA A 151 1.72 -11.45 3.83
N GLU A 152 0.89 -10.48 3.50
CA GLU A 152 0.48 -9.43 4.40
C GLU A 152 -1.04 -9.34 4.45
N THR A 153 -1.57 -9.03 5.63
CA THR A 153 -2.99 -8.75 5.83
C THR A 153 -3.12 -7.42 6.54
N LEU A 154 -3.88 -6.51 5.95
CA LEU A 154 -4.10 -5.16 6.45
C LEU A 154 -5.58 -4.92 6.74
N VAL A 155 -5.87 -4.16 7.79
CA VAL A 155 -7.21 -3.69 8.16
C VAL A 155 -7.17 -2.18 8.28
N THR A 156 -7.97 -1.48 7.47
CA THR A 156 -8.15 -0.04 7.52
C THR A 156 -9.35 0.30 8.40
N LEU A 157 -9.14 1.10 9.42
CA LEU A 157 -10.18 1.51 10.36
C LEU A 157 -11.04 2.64 9.77
N PRO A 158 -12.34 2.73 10.15
CA PRO A 158 -13.20 3.85 9.80
C PRO A 158 -12.77 5.09 10.62
N SER A 159 -11.74 5.76 10.13
CA SER A 159 -11.06 6.88 10.81
C SER A 159 -10.59 7.93 9.82
N GLY A 160 -10.02 9.02 10.33
CA GLY A 160 -9.56 10.14 9.53
C GLY A 160 -10.69 11.14 9.22
N ASP A 161 -10.35 12.15 8.42
CA ASP A 161 -11.28 13.20 8.06
C ASP A 161 -12.27 12.74 6.99
N GLY A 162 -13.48 13.30 7.01
CA GLY A 162 -14.55 12.91 6.09
C GLY A 162 -14.22 13.07 4.60
N ARG A 163 -13.10 13.72 4.24
CA ARG A 163 -12.62 13.87 2.87
C ARG A 163 -11.47 12.90 2.51
N PHE A 164 -10.63 12.56 3.48
CA PHE A 164 -9.38 11.83 3.25
C PHE A 164 -9.34 10.49 4.02
N GLY A 165 -10.20 10.32 5.00
CA GLY A 165 -10.29 9.09 5.78
C GLY A 165 -11.08 7.99 5.08
N SER A 166 -11.40 6.93 5.83
CA SER A 166 -12.24 5.82 5.39
C SER A 166 -13.61 5.88 6.06
N HIS A 167 -14.70 5.73 5.29
CA HIS A 167 -16.06 5.71 5.84
C HIS A 167 -16.35 4.43 6.63
N GLY A 168 -15.81 3.32 6.21
CA GLY A 168 -16.06 2.01 6.82
C GLY A 168 -14.79 1.18 6.94
N LEU A 169 -14.92 0.03 7.57
CA LEU A 169 -13.82 -0.92 7.71
C LEU A 169 -13.34 -1.39 6.33
N GLY A 170 -12.06 -1.24 6.05
CA GLY A 170 -11.39 -1.79 4.88
C GLY A 170 -10.54 -3.00 5.24
N ALA A 171 -10.19 -3.81 4.25
CA ALA A 171 -9.24 -4.91 4.39
C ALA A 171 -8.47 -5.14 3.09
N ALA A 172 -7.23 -5.60 3.20
CA ALA A 172 -6.42 -6.05 2.07
C ALA A 172 -5.63 -7.31 2.46
N VAL A 173 -5.34 -8.12 1.46
CA VAL A 173 -4.43 -9.26 1.55
C VAL A 173 -3.49 -9.19 0.36
N ASN A 174 -2.19 -9.17 0.63
CA ASN A 174 -1.11 -9.10 -0.35
C ASN A 174 -0.32 -10.41 -0.31
N ALA A 175 -0.05 -11.00 -1.46
CA ALA A 175 0.91 -12.07 -1.64
C ALA A 175 2.14 -11.51 -2.36
N ILE A 176 3.32 -11.71 -1.80
CA ILE A 176 4.57 -11.12 -2.28
C ILE A 176 5.54 -12.24 -2.58
N VAL A 177 6.13 -12.22 -3.76
CA VAL A 177 7.18 -13.14 -4.16
C VAL A 177 8.36 -12.34 -4.69
N SER A 178 9.53 -12.54 -4.14
CA SER A 178 10.74 -11.88 -4.63
C SER A 178 11.81 -12.87 -5.09
N TYR A 179 12.60 -12.40 -6.03
CA TYR A 179 13.78 -13.06 -6.55
C TYR A 179 14.99 -12.15 -6.44
N ASP A 180 16.09 -12.65 -5.90
CA ASP A 180 17.37 -11.95 -5.75
C ASP A 180 18.49 -12.74 -6.43
N SER A 181 19.21 -12.07 -7.31
CA SER A 181 20.44 -12.58 -7.95
C SER A 181 21.69 -11.80 -7.52
N GLY A 182 21.65 -11.15 -6.37
CA GLY A 182 22.73 -10.38 -5.77
C GLY A 182 22.62 -8.88 -6.07
N ARG A 183 22.89 -8.41 -7.29
CA ARG A 183 22.74 -6.99 -7.64
C ARG A 183 21.36 -6.64 -8.21
N LEU A 184 20.70 -7.61 -8.79
CA LEU A 184 19.39 -7.45 -9.38
C LEU A 184 18.36 -8.18 -8.53
N GLY A 185 17.40 -7.45 -8.02
CA GLY A 185 16.20 -7.96 -7.35
C GLY A 185 14.96 -7.73 -8.18
N MET A 186 13.97 -8.59 -8.00
CA MET A 186 12.63 -8.44 -8.58
C MET A 186 11.61 -8.83 -7.53
N SER A 187 10.53 -8.10 -7.42
CA SER A 187 9.39 -8.43 -6.57
C SER A 187 8.09 -8.35 -7.35
N LEU A 188 7.22 -9.29 -7.12
CA LEU A 188 5.84 -9.27 -7.59
C LEU A 188 4.93 -9.34 -6.37
N MET A 189 4.09 -8.33 -6.20
CA MET A 189 3.00 -8.35 -5.24
C MET A 189 1.66 -8.45 -5.97
N LEU A 190 0.79 -9.29 -5.47
CA LEU A 190 -0.60 -9.38 -5.92
C LEU A 190 -1.51 -9.22 -4.72
N GLY A 191 -2.18 -8.08 -4.67
CA GLY A 191 -3.10 -7.72 -3.62
C GLY A 191 -4.56 -7.87 -4.04
N VAL A 192 -5.42 -8.20 -3.07
CA VAL A 192 -6.87 -8.05 -3.18
C VAL A 192 -7.35 -7.19 -2.02
N SER A 193 -8.21 -6.21 -2.30
CA SER A 193 -8.69 -5.32 -1.27
C SER A 193 -10.20 -5.07 -1.35
N SER A 194 -10.78 -4.70 -0.21
CA SER A 194 -12.14 -4.18 -0.08
C SER A 194 -12.07 -2.93 0.76
N GLN A 195 -12.26 -1.78 0.14
CA GLN A 195 -12.10 -0.47 0.75
C GLN A 195 -13.39 0.36 0.68
N THR A 196 -13.45 1.45 1.42
CA THR A 196 -14.52 2.43 1.30
C THR A 196 -13.95 3.81 1.00
N GLU A 197 -14.66 4.55 0.15
CA GLU A 197 -14.34 5.96 -0.06
C GLU A 197 -14.57 6.77 1.21
N PRO A 198 -13.96 7.96 1.31
CA PRO A 198 -14.24 8.91 2.38
C PRO A 198 -15.73 9.27 2.46
N THR A 199 -16.19 9.64 3.64
CA THR A 199 -17.61 9.97 3.90
C THR A 199 -18.13 11.08 2.96
N ARG A 200 -17.31 12.09 2.68
CA ARG A 200 -17.71 13.18 1.75
C ARG A 200 -17.78 12.77 0.29
N ALA A 201 -17.14 11.68 -0.08
CA ALA A 201 -17.27 11.06 -1.40
C ALA A 201 -18.44 10.07 -1.48
N GLY A 202 -19.19 9.89 -0.39
CA GLY A 202 -20.37 9.03 -0.32
C GLY A 202 -20.14 7.69 0.35
N GLY A 203 -18.91 7.38 0.78
CA GLY A 203 -18.59 6.16 1.53
C GLY A 203 -18.80 4.85 0.77
N GLY A 204 -18.86 4.91 -0.56
CA GLY A 204 -19.09 3.74 -1.41
C GLY A 204 -18.00 2.69 -1.23
N ARG A 205 -18.40 1.41 -1.12
CA ARG A 205 -17.46 0.28 -1.01
C ARG A 205 -17.07 -0.22 -2.39
N TYR A 206 -15.80 -0.50 -2.58
CA TYR A 206 -15.27 -1.12 -3.79
C TYR A 206 -14.28 -2.22 -3.45
N GLN A 207 -14.06 -3.11 -4.40
CA GLN A 207 -13.07 -4.18 -4.33
C GLN A 207 -12.08 -4.00 -5.46
N SER A 208 -10.82 -4.31 -5.22
CA SER A 208 -9.77 -4.15 -6.20
C SER A 208 -8.79 -5.31 -6.18
N LEU A 209 -8.30 -5.67 -7.36
CA LEU A 209 -7.10 -6.46 -7.58
C LEU A 209 -5.96 -5.45 -7.79
N ASN A 210 -4.88 -5.63 -7.05
CA ASN A 210 -3.77 -4.67 -6.97
C ASN A 210 -2.46 -5.36 -7.34
N PRO A 211 -2.13 -5.49 -8.63
CA PRO A 211 -0.83 -5.97 -9.06
C PRO A 211 0.23 -4.89 -8.91
N ASP A 212 1.43 -5.32 -8.56
CA ASP A 212 2.61 -4.51 -8.42
C ASP A 212 3.86 -5.30 -8.83
N PHE A 213 4.77 -4.64 -9.54
CA PHE A 213 6.03 -5.24 -9.98
C PHE A 213 7.17 -4.26 -9.82
N VAL A 214 8.15 -4.65 -9.01
CA VAL A 214 9.36 -3.87 -8.70
C VAL A 214 10.60 -4.57 -9.26
N VAL A 215 11.49 -3.79 -9.84
CA VAL A 215 12.86 -4.20 -10.19
C VAL A 215 13.83 -3.31 -9.42
N THR A 216 14.77 -3.92 -8.71
CA THR A 216 15.81 -3.19 -7.96
C THR A 216 17.18 -3.48 -8.53
N TRP A 217 18.05 -2.48 -8.52
CA TRP A 217 19.44 -2.60 -8.92
C TRP A 217 20.38 -1.99 -7.88
N GLN A 218 21.06 -2.86 -7.13
CA GLN A 218 22.03 -2.47 -6.13
C GLN A 218 23.40 -2.23 -6.78
N THR A 219 23.83 -0.97 -6.83
CA THR A 219 25.11 -0.56 -7.45
C THR A 219 26.29 -0.68 -6.49
N GLY A 220 26.03 -0.73 -5.20
CA GLY A 220 27.03 -0.86 -4.14
C GLY A 220 26.38 -1.22 -2.80
N PRO A 221 27.15 -1.25 -1.71
CA PRO A 221 26.61 -1.65 -0.41
C PRO A 221 25.62 -0.64 0.19
N ALA A 222 25.61 0.59 -0.30
CA ALA A 222 24.81 1.67 0.25
C ALA A 222 23.80 2.28 -0.74
N LEU A 223 23.88 1.97 -2.04
CA LEU A 223 23.04 2.61 -3.07
C LEU A 223 22.29 1.57 -3.88
N GLN A 224 20.98 1.73 -3.94
CA GLN A 224 20.06 0.97 -4.75
C GLN A 224 19.17 1.91 -5.58
N PHE A 225 18.94 1.55 -6.83
CA PHE A 225 17.91 2.14 -7.69
C PHE A 225 16.76 1.15 -7.82
N TYR A 226 15.57 1.67 -8.11
CA TYR A 226 14.41 0.83 -8.41
C TYR A 226 13.58 1.44 -9.52
N ALA A 227 12.77 0.59 -10.13
CA ALA A 227 11.68 0.96 -11.03
C ALA A 227 10.48 0.07 -10.71
N GLU A 228 9.29 0.65 -10.71
CA GLU A 228 8.07 0.00 -10.30
C GLU A 228 6.92 0.31 -11.25
N ALA A 229 6.06 -0.67 -11.48
CA ALA A 229 4.79 -0.52 -12.18
C ALA A 229 3.68 -1.16 -11.35
N TYR A 230 2.68 -0.38 -10.99
CA TYR A 230 1.58 -0.83 -10.15
C TYR A 230 0.22 -0.39 -10.68
N GLY A 231 -0.83 -1.05 -10.19
CA GLY A 231 -2.18 -0.76 -10.63
C GLY A 231 -3.26 -1.28 -9.70
N GLN A 232 -4.47 -0.81 -9.96
CA GLN A 232 -5.68 -1.28 -9.30
C GLN A 232 -6.80 -1.48 -10.30
N SER A 233 -7.51 -2.62 -10.22
CA SER A 233 -8.65 -2.89 -11.09
C SER A 233 -9.81 -1.91 -10.89
N HIS A 234 -9.91 -1.35 -9.68
CA HIS A 234 -10.82 -0.27 -9.32
C HIS A 234 -10.05 0.73 -8.44
N ALA A 235 -9.74 1.89 -8.99
CA ALA A 235 -9.05 2.98 -8.27
C ALA A 235 -9.95 3.71 -7.26
N GLY A 236 -11.23 3.37 -7.18
CA GLY A 236 -12.24 3.90 -6.27
C GLY A 236 -13.64 3.37 -6.60
N TYR A 237 -14.64 3.75 -5.80
CA TYR A 237 -16.04 3.40 -6.04
C TYR A 237 -16.50 4.03 -7.38
N ARG A 238 -16.98 3.19 -8.31
CA ARG A 238 -17.35 3.58 -9.67
C ARG A 238 -16.19 4.09 -10.55
N GLN A 239 -14.96 3.85 -10.13
CA GLN A 239 -13.79 4.09 -10.96
C GLN A 239 -13.28 2.74 -11.49
N GLY A 240 -12.79 2.75 -12.71
CA GLY A 240 -12.21 1.57 -13.34
C GLY A 240 -10.72 1.42 -13.03
N TRP A 241 -10.04 0.67 -13.87
CA TRP A 241 -8.61 0.42 -13.80
C TRP A 241 -7.80 1.72 -13.74
N GLY A 242 -6.82 1.75 -12.85
CA GLY A 242 -5.78 2.77 -12.78
C GLY A 242 -4.41 2.12 -12.68
N SER A 243 -3.41 2.72 -13.30
CA SER A 243 -2.02 2.27 -13.22
C SER A 243 -1.06 3.44 -13.30
N ASP A 244 0.04 3.29 -12.59
CA ASP A 244 1.10 4.28 -12.45
C ASP A 244 2.46 3.59 -12.63
N PHE A 245 3.48 4.38 -12.83
CA PHE A 245 4.87 3.96 -12.88
C PHE A 245 5.69 4.93 -12.05
N ASP A 246 6.62 4.39 -11.29
CA ASP A 246 7.61 5.21 -10.60
C ASP A 246 8.99 4.58 -10.61
N GLY A 247 9.94 5.32 -10.08
CA GLY A 247 11.31 4.89 -9.90
C GLY A 247 12.06 5.88 -9.03
N GLY A 248 13.13 5.41 -8.46
CA GLY A 248 13.88 6.22 -7.54
C GLY A 248 15.17 5.58 -7.07
N MET A 249 15.64 6.09 -5.94
CA MET A 249 16.84 5.58 -5.31
C MET A 249 16.74 5.59 -3.79
N GLN A 250 17.44 4.66 -3.17
CA GLN A 250 17.61 4.52 -1.74
C GLN A 250 19.10 4.61 -1.42
N TYR A 251 19.46 5.35 -0.38
CA TYR A 251 20.84 5.53 0.05
C TYR A 251 20.99 5.32 1.56
N LEU A 252 21.83 4.35 1.95
CA LEU A 252 22.16 4.09 3.36
C LEU A 252 23.15 5.12 3.90
N LEU A 253 22.74 5.87 4.90
CA LEU A 253 23.60 6.73 5.74
C LEU A 253 24.23 5.94 6.91
N GLY A 254 24.41 4.64 6.71
CA GLY A 254 24.90 3.70 7.71
C GLY A 254 24.09 2.42 7.71
N ARG A 255 24.15 1.64 8.79
CA ARG A 255 23.46 0.34 8.85
C ARG A 255 22.01 0.44 9.31
N ARG A 256 21.59 1.61 9.79
CA ARG A 256 20.28 1.79 10.47
C ARG A 256 19.48 2.97 9.94
N LEU A 257 20.04 3.78 9.08
CA LEU A 257 19.38 4.94 8.50
C LEU A 257 19.53 4.90 6.98
N GLU A 258 18.42 5.08 6.32
CA GLU A 258 18.28 5.18 4.87
C GLU A 258 17.55 6.48 4.54
N VAL A 259 17.85 7.04 3.36
CA VAL A 259 17.09 8.14 2.75
C VAL A 259 16.74 7.78 1.32
N ASP A 260 15.55 8.16 0.89
CA ASP A 260 15.02 7.84 -0.43
C ASP A 260 14.55 9.09 -1.19
N LEU A 261 14.53 8.94 -2.51
CA LEU A 261 13.96 9.87 -3.47
C LEU A 261 13.18 9.07 -4.52
N GLU A 262 11.99 9.52 -4.85
CA GLU A 262 11.11 8.89 -5.84
C GLU A 262 10.48 9.90 -6.79
N GLU A 263 10.21 9.47 -8.02
CA GLU A 263 9.42 10.18 -9.02
C GLU A 263 8.41 9.23 -9.64
N GLY A 264 7.15 9.64 -9.65
CA GLY A 264 6.06 8.84 -10.19
C GLY A 264 5.22 9.57 -11.21
N VAL A 265 4.70 8.81 -12.18
CA VAL A 265 3.83 9.30 -13.23
C VAL A 265 2.63 8.38 -13.43
N ARG A 266 1.50 8.98 -13.66
CA ARG A 266 0.28 8.26 -14.03
C ARG A 266 0.39 7.71 -15.44
N LEU A 267 0.14 6.42 -15.60
CA LEU A 267 0.02 5.78 -16.92
C LEU A 267 -1.44 5.80 -17.40
N GLN A 268 -2.37 5.35 -16.56
CA GLN A 268 -3.78 5.23 -16.93
C GLN A 268 -4.71 5.41 -15.73
N GLY A 269 -5.96 5.81 -16.00
CA GLY A 269 -7.01 5.93 -14.97
C GLY A 269 -6.78 7.07 -13.98
N MET A 270 -7.25 6.90 -12.75
CA MET A 270 -7.24 7.92 -11.70
C MET A 270 -6.64 7.43 -10.37
N LEU A 271 -5.79 6.42 -10.44
CA LEU A 271 -5.11 5.90 -9.25
C LEU A 271 -4.29 7.02 -8.59
N GLY A 272 -4.31 7.08 -7.26
CA GLY A 272 -3.60 8.08 -6.47
C GLY A 272 -4.08 9.54 -6.62
N GLY A 273 -4.90 9.86 -7.62
CA GLY A 273 -5.42 11.23 -7.81
C GLY A 273 -4.40 12.26 -8.31
N PHE A 274 -3.27 11.83 -8.84
CA PHE A 274 -2.20 12.67 -9.37
C PHE A 274 -1.91 12.39 -10.86
N SER A 275 -1.21 13.30 -11.52
CA SER A 275 -0.64 13.07 -12.85
C SER A 275 0.85 12.73 -12.80
N ARG A 276 1.54 13.27 -11.79
CA ARG A 276 2.93 12.96 -11.41
C ARG A 276 3.16 13.40 -9.98
N TYR A 277 4.16 12.83 -9.33
CA TYR A 277 4.60 13.22 -8.00
C TYR A 277 6.12 13.07 -7.84
N THR A 278 6.64 13.78 -6.86
CA THR A 278 8.00 13.61 -6.32
C THR A 278 7.85 13.27 -4.84
N GLY A 279 8.55 12.26 -4.38
CA GLY A 279 8.57 11.87 -2.98
C GLY A 279 9.99 11.86 -2.41
N VAL A 280 10.07 12.10 -1.13
CA VAL A 280 11.30 11.97 -0.32
C VAL A 280 10.97 11.24 0.97
N GLY A 281 11.90 10.46 1.47
CA GLY A 281 11.68 9.74 2.70
C GLY A 281 12.94 9.32 3.42
N LEU A 282 12.70 8.63 4.51
CA LEU A 282 13.73 8.01 5.33
C LEU A 282 13.21 6.72 5.98
N GLY A 283 14.12 5.79 6.20
CA GLY A 283 13.91 4.55 6.94
C GLY A 283 14.89 4.43 8.11
N LEU A 284 14.37 4.14 9.30
CA LEU A 284 15.17 3.99 10.53
C LEU A 284 14.92 2.63 11.17
N LEU A 285 15.99 1.86 11.39
CA LEU A 285 15.98 0.56 12.09
C LEU A 285 16.55 0.71 13.52
N PHE A 286 15.83 0.29 14.54
CA PHE A 286 16.23 0.39 15.95
C PHE A 286 15.69 -0.76 16.83
#